data_f3b73e716a14ab2976e38afd2b9b7953
#
_entry.id   f3b73e716a14ab2976e38afd2b9b7953
#
_cell.length_a   1.000
_cell.length_b   1.000
_cell.length_c   1.000
_cell.angle_alpha   90.00
_cell.angle_beta   90.00
_cell.angle_gamma   90.00
#
_symmetry.space_group_name_H-M   'P 1'
#
loop_
_entity.id
_entity.type
_entity.pdbx_description
1 polymer ?
#
loop_
_entity_poly.entity_id
_entity_poly.type
_entity_poly.pdbx_seq_one_letter_code
_entity_poly.pdbx_strand_id
1 'polypeptide(L)'
;MSSRRHFVRTLMGTGAALPMFRHDAMRQVVRATDRLTSADPVAAAEDEAYWTEIQRAFDADRTMVNLNNGGVCPTPSHVLEAMIRDLRFSNELPVHHMWAVLEPRIESVRRDLAHDFGCDPEEMAITRNASEALETLILGRDLQPGDEVLVTNQNYGRMLTTWEQRVRRQGIVLKQVSFDVKNPTPDYLVDVFRKAITPRTKIIEVTHITNLTGQIFPVKQVIDMAHEKGIE
;
A
#
# COMPACT_ATOMS: atom_id res chain seq x y z
N MET A 1 5.27 -0.27 13.46
CA MET A 1 4.78 -1.37 12.60
C MET A 1 3.36 -1.69 13.02
N SER A 2 2.37 -1.37 12.19
CA SER A 2 0.99 -1.81 12.41
C SER A 2 0.99 -3.34 12.37
N SER A 3 0.62 -4.00 13.46
CA SER A 3 0.60 -5.46 13.50
C SER A 3 -0.54 -5.96 12.61
N ARG A 4 -0.40 -7.17 12.02
CA ARG A 4 -1.48 -7.88 11.31
C ARG A 4 -2.80 -7.86 12.10
N ARG A 5 -2.70 -7.83 13.42
CA ARG A 5 -3.80 -7.72 14.38
C ARG A 5 -4.54 -6.37 14.31
N HIS A 6 -3.83 -5.28 14.07
CA HIS A 6 -4.44 -3.95 13.92
C HIS A 6 -5.22 -3.88 12.61
N PHE A 7 -4.65 -4.35 11.51
CA PHE A 7 -5.31 -4.46 10.21
C PHE A 7 -6.64 -5.25 10.29
N VAL A 8 -6.64 -6.39 10.98
CA VAL A 8 -7.86 -7.20 11.14
C VAL A 8 -8.88 -6.50 12.06
N ARG A 9 -8.45 -5.79 13.12
CA ARG A 9 -9.33 -4.98 13.97
C ARG A 9 -9.97 -3.81 13.24
N THR A 10 -9.23 -3.14 12.36
CA THR A 10 -9.73 -2.02 11.58
C THR A 10 -10.76 -2.47 10.56
N LEU A 11 -10.53 -3.59 9.88
CA LEU A 11 -11.54 -4.24 9.04
C LEU A 11 -12.86 -4.53 9.80
N MET A 12 -12.81 -4.64 11.13
CA MET A 12 -13.97 -4.96 11.99
C MET A 12 -14.57 -3.72 12.67
N GLY A 13 -13.78 -2.67 12.91
CA GLY A 13 -14.22 -1.45 13.62
C GLY A 13 -15.27 -0.64 12.87
N THR A 14 -15.36 -0.79 11.54
CA THR A 14 -16.43 -0.22 10.71
C THR A 14 -17.78 -0.95 10.82
N GLY A 15 -17.88 -1.92 11.71
CA GLY A 15 -19.04 -2.79 11.89
C GLY A 15 -20.32 -2.14 12.39
N ALA A 16 -20.35 -0.84 12.68
CA ALA A 16 -21.58 -0.16 13.12
C ALA A 16 -22.64 0.05 12.01
N ALA A 17 -22.33 -0.30 10.74
CA ALA A 17 -23.21 -0.13 9.59
C ALA A 17 -23.45 -1.41 8.78
N LEU A 18 -23.32 -2.60 9.39
CA LEU A 18 -23.50 -3.89 8.73
C LEU A 18 -24.83 -4.59 9.07
N PRO A 19 -25.99 -4.09 8.69
CA PRO A 19 -27.18 -4.91 8.65
C PRO A 19 -27.23 -5.63 7.31
N MET A 20 -27.32 -6.93 7.31
CA MET A 20 -27.68 -7.83 6.20
C MET A 20 -26.56 -8.45 5.35
N PHE A 21 -25.40 -8.71 5.88
CA PHE A 21 -24.50 -9.60 5.15
C PHE A 21 -24.76 -11.05 5.51
N ARG A 22 -25.11 -11.86 4.54
CA ARG A 22 -25.11 -13.33 4.56
C ARG A 22 -23.66 -13.81 4.71
N HIS A 23 -23.03 -13.65 5.89
CA HIS A 23 -21.59 -13.82 5.96
C HIS A 23 -21.20 -14.70 7.12
N ASP A 24 -21.43 -15.99 6.91
CA ASP A 24 -20.81 -16.99 7.77
C ASP A 24 -19.29 -16.83 7.76
N ALA A 25 -18.69 -16.55 6.62
CA ALA A 25 -17.24 -16.34 6.50
C ALA A 25 -16.75 -15.14 7.33
N MET A 26 -17.39 -13.97 7.23
CA MET A 26 -16.98 -12.79 8.01
C MET A 26 -17.20 -12.99 9.51
N ARG A 27 -18.32 -13.61 9.91
CA ARG A 27 -18.55 -13.97 11.32
C ARG A 27 -17.51 -14.97 11.83
N GLN A 28 -17.07 -15.91 11.01
CA GLN A 28 -16.00 -16.84 11.34
C GLN A 28 -14.66 -16.14 11.52
N VAL A 29 -14.32 -15.19 10.63
CA VAL A 29 -13.12 -14.35 10.78
C VAL A 29 -13.18 -13.55 12.08
N VAL A 30 -14.31 -12.90 12.38
CA VAL A 30 -14.50 -12.15 13.65
C VAL A 30 -14.29 -13.06 14.84
N ARG A 31 -14.95 -14.22 14.89
CA ARG A 31 -14.79 -15.20 15.99
C ARG A 31 -13.36 -15.73 16.10
N ALA A 32 -12.70 -15.96 14.97
CA ALA A 32 -11.30 -16.39 14.94
C ALA A 32 -10.38 -15.32 15.53
N THR A 33 -10.61 -14.04 15.18
CA THR A 33 -9.84 -12.91 15.71
C THR A 33 -10.10 -12.69 17.20
N ASP A 34 -11.35 -12.81 17.65
CA ASP A 34 -11.70 -12.68 19.08
C ASP A 34 -10.96 -13.72 19.93
N ARG A 35 -10.77 -14.93 19.41
CA ARG A 35 -9.97 -15.98 20.07
C ARG A 35 -8.50 -15.60 20.22
N LEU A 36 -7.97 -14.82 19.27
CA LEU A 36 -6.56 -14.37 19.28
C LEU A 36 -6.33 -13.07 20.06
N THR A 37 -7.39 -12.41 20.56
CA THR A 37 -7.25 -11.11 21.26
C THR A 37 -6.38 -11.18 22.52
N SER A 38 -6.24 -12.33 23.13
CA SER A 38 -5.41 -12.59 24.31
C SER A 38 -4.10 -13.33 23.99
N ALA A 39 -3.89 -13.76 22.74
CA ALA A 39 -2.71 -14.54 22.38
C ALA A 39 -1.48 -13.63 22.13
N ASP A 40 -0.30 -14.19 22.42
CA ASP A 40 0.97 -13.59 21.99
C ASP A 40 0.96 -13.42 20.45
N PRO A 41 1.44 -12.26 19.93
CA PRO A 41 1.47 -11.99 18.50
C PRO A 41 2.21 -13.03 17.64
N VAL A 42 3.23 -13.68 18.21
CA VAL A 42 3.98 -14.74 17.51
C VAL A 42 3.12 -16.00 17.42
N ALA A 43 2.55 -16.45 18.54
CA ALA A 43 1.64 -17.59 18.55
C ALA A 43 0.42 -17.38 17.64
N ALA A 44 -0.13 -16.16 17.61
CA ALA A 44 -1.22 -15.82 16.71
C ALA A 44 -0.81 -15.86 15.22
N ALA A 45 0.42 -15.52 14.90
CA ALA A 45 0.94 -15.58 13.52
C ALA A 45 1.17 -17.02 13.03
N GLU A 46 1.37 -17.95 13.94
CA GLU A 46 1.59 -19.39 13.68
C GLU A 46 0.31 -20.23 13.75
N ASP A 47 -0.83 -19.64 14.13
CA ASP A 47 -2.12 -20.36 14.23
C ASP A 47 -2.71 -20.64 12.84
N GLU A 48 -2.43 -21.83 12.31
CA GLU A 48 -2.96 -22.31 11.02
C GLU A 48 -4.49 -22.39 10.97
N ALA A 49 -5.14 -22.64 12.10
CA ALA A 49 -6.60 -22.66 12.16
C ALA A 49 -7.18 -21.25 11.93
N TYR A 50 -6.55 -20.23 12.50
CA TYR A 50 -6.90 -18.84 12.24
C TYR A 50 -6.71 -18.48 10.77
N TRP A 51 -5.56 -18.79 10.18
CA TRP A 51 -5.28 -18.47 8.79
C TRP A 51 -6.18 -19.22 7.82
N THR A 52 -6.62 -20.44 8.18
CA THR A 52 -7.62 -21.16 7.40
C THR A 52 -8.95 -20.42 7.33
N GLU A 53 -9.41 -19.82 8.45
CA GLU A 53 -10.64 -19.00 8.44
C GLU A 53 -10.46 -17.72 7.61
N ILE A 54 -9.30 -17.05 7.73
CA ILE A 54 -8.98 -15.89 6.86
C ILE A 54 -9.01 -16.30 5.38
N GLN A 55 -8.42 -17.44 5.04
CA GLN A 55 -8.40 -17.93 3.67
C GLN A 55 -9.81 -18.18 3.11
N ARG A 56 -10.74 -18.67 3.95
CA ARG A 56 -12.14 -18.91 3.56
C ARG A 56 -12.93 -17.64 3.26
N ALA A 57 -12.46 -16.48 3.70
CA ALA A 57 -13.07 -15.20 3.36
C ALA A 57 -12.81 -14.76 1.91
N PHE A 58 -12.03 -15.53 1.15
CA PHE A 58 -11.72 -15.27 -0.25
C PHE A 58 -12.23 -16.40 -1.15
N ASP A 59 -12.97 -16.06 -2.20
CA ASP A 59 -13.41 -16.99 -3.25
C ASP A 59 -12.30 -17.15 -4.31
N ALA A 60 -11.15 -17.68 -3.88
CA ALA A 60 -10.02 -17.92 -4.76
C ALA A 60 -9.98 -19.37 -5.26
N ASP A 61 -9.56 -19.57 -6.49
CA ASP A 61 -9.25 -20.91 -7.01
C ASP A 61 -8.11 -21.53 -6.20
N ARG A 62 -8.37 -22.70 -5.62
CA ARG A 62 -7.41 -23.41 -4.76
C ARG A 62 -6.67 -24.52 -5.47
N THR A 63 -6.90 -24.70 -6.75
CA THR A 63 -6.16 -25.66 -7.58
C THR A 63 -4.78 -25.14 -7.94
N MET A 64 -4.56 -23.83 -7.79
CA MET A 64 -3.30 -23.15 -8.07
C MET A 64 -2.84 -22.32 -6.88
N VAL A 65 -1.56 -22.39 -6.55
CA VAL A 65 -0.96 -21.51 -5.53
C VAL A 65 -0.58 -20.17 -6.18
N ASN A 66 -1.29 -19.10 -5.83
CA ASN A 66 -0.96 -17.75 -6.29
C ASN A 66 0.16 -17.16 -5.44
N LEU A 67 1.34 -17.03 -5.99
CA LEU A 67 2.50 -16.39 -5.36
C LEU A 67 2.65 -14.91 -5.74
N ASN A 68 1.74 -14.35 -6.54
CA ASN A 68 1.80 -12.97 -7.04
C ASN A 68 0.70 -12.06 -6.42
N ASN A 69 0.35 -12.28 -5.17
CA ASN A 69 -0.65 -11.45 -4.47
C ASN A 69 -0.19 -10.01 -4.25
N GLY A 70 1.11 -9.72 -4.36
CA GLY A 70 1.62 -8.35 -4.31
C GLY A 70 1.26 -7.53 -5.56
N GLY A 71 1.16 -8.15 -6.72
CA GLY A 71 0.75 -7.49 -7.96
C GLY A 71 -0.77 -7.40 -8.09
N VAL A 72 -1.46 -8.52 -7.87
CA VAL A 72 -2.92 -8.64 -7.91
C VAL A 72 -3.38 -9.63 -6.85
N CYS A 73 -4.29 -9.20 -6.00
CA CYS A 73 -4.82 -9.97 -4.89
C CYS A 73 -6.33 -10.20 -5.08
N PRO A 74 -6.86 -11.41 -4.82
CA PRO A 74 -8.31 -11.59 -4.78
C PRO A 74 -8.92 -10.69 -3.69
N THR A 75 -10.09 -10.15 -3.99
CA THR A 75 -10.87 -9.36 -3.04
C THR A 75 -11.61 -10.29 -2.08
N PRO A 76 -11.66 -9.98 -0.77
CA PRO A 76 -12.51 -10.73 0.14
C PRO A 76 -13.98 -10.73 -0.32
N SER A 77 -14.65 -11.87 -0.24
CA SER A 77 -16.00 -12.07 -0.80
C SER A 77 -17.00 -11.00 -0.32
N HIS A 78 -16.97 -10.65 0.96
CA HIS A 78 -17.87 -9.63 1.52
C HIS A 78 -17.58 -8.22 0.99
N VAL A 79 -16.32 -7.89 0.65
CA VAL A 79 -15.93 -6.62 0.03
C VAL A 79 -16.38 -6.57 -1.42
N LEU A 80 -16.19 -7.68 -2.15
CA LEU A 80 -16.66 -7.79 -3.54
C LEU A 80 -18.18 -7.63 -3.63
N GLU A 81 -18.93 -8.31 -2.75
CA GLU A 81 -20.39 -8.19 -2.71
C GLU A 81 -20.86 -6.78 -2.33
N ALA A 82 -20.17 -6.12 -1.39
CA ALA A 82 -20.44 -4.73 -1.04
C ALA A 82 -20.25 -3.80 -2.26
N MET A 83 -19.15 -3.96 -2.97
CA MET A 83 -18.89 -3.18 -4.18
C MET A 83 -19.97 -3.40 -5.26
N ILE A 84 -20.35 -4.66 -5.51
CA ILE A 84 -21.41 -4.98 -6.48
C ILE A 84 -22.75 -4.37 -6.07
N ARG A 85 -23.10 -4.46 -4.80
CA ARG A 85 -24.32 -3.86 -4.23
C ARG A 85 -24.32 -2.34 -4.40
N ASP A 86 -23.23 -1.67 -4.06
CA ASP A 86 -23.13 -0.22 -4.09
C ASP A 86 -23.10 0.31 -5.54
N LEU A 87 -22.53 -0.46 -6.49
CA LEU A 87 -22.65 -0.19 -7.92
C LEU A 87 -24.11 -0.25 -8.41
N ARG A 88 -24.86 -1.27 -8.00
CA ARG A 88 -26.30 -1.38 -8.33
C ARG A 88 -27.11 -0.25 -7.71
N PHE A 89 -26.86 0.03 -6.44
CA PHE A 89 -27.51 1.11 -5.70
C PHE A 89 -27.24 2.48 -6.35
N SER A 90 -26.02 2.78 -6.71
CA SER A 90 -25.68 4.04 -7.39
C SER A 90 -26.36 4.18 -8.75
N ASN A 91 -26.53 3.06 -9.46
CA ASN A 91 -27.18 3.05 -10.77
C ASN A 91 -28.71 3.28 -10.73
N GLU A 92 -29.37 3.04 -9.59
CA GLU A 92 -30.82 3.25 -9.43
C GLU A 92 -31.19 4.74 -9.40
N LEU A 93 -30.39 5.58 -8.74
CA LEU A 93 -30.60 7.03 -8.65
C LEU A 93 -29.23 7.74 -8.54
N PRO A 94 -28.46 7.86 -9.63
CA PRO A 94 -27.05 8.19 -9.61
C PRO A 94 -26.72 9.47 -8.84
N VAL A 95 -27.39 10.59 -9.15
CA VAL A 95 -27.09 11.89 -8.52
C VAL A 95 -27.26 11.84 -6.99
N HIS A 96 -28.38 11.25 -6.52
CA HIS A 96 -28.66 11.19 -5.08
C HIS A 96 -27.79 10.14 -4.38
N HIS A 97 -27.76 8.92 -4.92
CA HIS A 97 -27.08 7.81 -4.28
C HIS A 97 -25.56 7.99 -4.25
N MET A 98 -24.96 8.51 -5.33
CA MET A 98 -23.52 8.76 -5.37
C MET A 98 -23.12 9.94 -4.48
N TRP A 99 -23.72 11.10 -4.67
CA TRP A 99 -23.25 12.32 -4.05
C TRP A 99 -23.79 12.57 -2.64
N ALA A 100 -25.06 12.23 -2.39
CA ALA A 100 -25.66 12.46 -1.08
C ALA A 100 -25.50 11.28 -0.11
N VAL A 101 -25.23 10.06 -0.61
CA VAL A 101 -25.17 8.86 0.24
C VAL A 101 -23.77 8.21 0.26
N LEU A 102 -23.21 7.89 -0.92
CA LEU A 102 -21.96 7.13 -0.98
C LEU A 102 -20.72 8.02 -0.76
N GLU A 103 -20.67 9.19 -1.40
CA GLU A 103 -19.53 10.09 -1.29
C GLU A 103 -19.21 10.50 0.16
N PRO A 104 -20.18 10.90 1.01
CA PRO A 104 -19.90 11.21 2.41
C PRO A 104 -19.32 10.04 3.22
N ARG A 105 -19.56 8.79 2.79
CA ARG A 105 -19.00 7.60 3.46
C ARG A 105 -17.52 7.40 3.17
N ILE A 106 -17.03 7.92 2.05
CA ILE A 106 -15.60 7.86 1.70
C ILE A 106 -14.78 8.60 2.75
N GLU A 107 -15.32 9.68 3.32
CA GLU A 107 -14.64 10.48 4.33
C GLU A 107 -14.34 9.68 5.60
N SER A 108 -15.25 8.83 6.06
CA SER A 108 -14.99 7.96 7.21
C SER A 108 -13.88 6.96 6.92
N VAL A 109 -13.87 6.36 5.71
CA VAL A 109 -12.81 5.45 5.28
C VAL A 109 -11.46 6.16 5.20
N ARG A 110 -11.41 7.39 4.67
CA ARG A 110 -10.21 8.21 4.57
C ARG A 110 -9.61 8.49 5.97
N ARG A 111 -10.46 8.83 6.95
CA ARG A 111 -10.03 9.06 8.34
C ARG A 111 -9.52 7.80 9.01
N ASP A 112 -10.21 6.67 8.82
CA ASP A 112 -9.80 5.38 9.38
C ASP A 112 -8.45 4.96 8.81
N LEU A 113 -8.24 5.12 7.49
CA LEU A 113 -6.96 4.86 6.85
C LEU A 113 -5.85 5.78 7.37
N ALA A 114 -6.10 7.08 7.49
CA ALA A 114 -5.14 8.04 8.02
C ALA A 114 -4.74 7.69 9.47
N HIS A 115 -5.71 7.30 10.30
CA HIS A 115 -5.44 6.79 11.65
C HIS A 115 -4.52 5.57 11.64
N ASP A 116 -4.77 4.60 10.75
CA ASP A 116 -3.97 3.38 10.64
C ASP A 116 -2.55 3.63 10.14
N PHE A 117 -2.40 4.58 9.23
CA PHE A 117 -1.09 5.01 8.71
C PHE A 117 -0.37 6.00 9.65
N GLY A 118 -1.08 6.57 10.63
CA GLY A 118 -0.51 7.52 11.59
C GLY A 118 -0.21 8.90 11.00
N CYS A 119 -1.03 9.36 10.06
CA CYS A 119 -0.94 10.69 9.45
C CYS A 119 -2.22 11.50 9.65
N ASP A 120 -2.16 12.80 9.34
CA ASP A 120 -3.35 13.66 9.34
C ASP A 120 -4.29 13.22 8.20
N PRO A 121 -5.61 13.11 8.43
CA PRO A 121 -6.56 12.84 7.36
C PRO A 121 -6.47 13.81 6.18
N GLU A 122 -6.10 15.08 6.40
CA GLU A 122 -5.93 16.06 5.31
C GLU A 122 -4.71 15.77 4.42
N GLU A 123 -3.79 14.90 4.87
CA GLU A 123 -2.65 14.42 4.09
C GLU A 123 -2.96 13.12 3.32
N MET A 124 -4.17 12.55 3.51
CA MET A 124 -4.59 11.29 2.92
C MET A 124 -5.50 11.50 1.71
N ALA A 125 -5.09 11.02 0.55
CA ALA A 125 -5.92 10.94 -0.64
C ALA A 125 -6.15 9.47 -1.04
N ILE A 126 -7.41 9.10 -1.28
CA ILE A 126 -7.76 7.78 -1.79
C ILE A 126 -7.73 7.83 -3.32
N THR A 127 -6.85 7.05 -3.92
CA THR A 127 -6.73 6.91 -5.37
C THR A 127 -7.26 5.54 -5.82
N ARG A 128 -7.42 5.37 -7.11
CA ARG A 128 -7.92 4.13 -7.69
C ARG A 128 -6.96 2.95 -7.49
N ASN A 129 -5.66 3.20 -7.50
CA ASN A 129 -4.61 2.21 -7.29
C ASN A 129 -3.25 2.88 -7.03
N ALA A 130 -2.25 2.07 -6.64
CA ALA A 130 -0.89 2.56 -6.38
C ALA A 130 -0.22 3.22 -7.61
N SER A 131 -0.52 2.77 -8.83
CA SER A 131 0.05 3.39 -10.04
C SER A 131 -0.42 4.83 -10.19
N GLU A 132 -1.72 5.09 -10.05
CA GLU A 132 -2.27 6.45 -10.10
C GLU A 132 -1.68 7.34 -9.00
N ALA A 133 -1.57 6.82 -7.77
CA ALA A 133 -0.97 7.56 -6.66
C ALA A 133 0.48 7.95 -6.93
N LEU A 134 1.31 6.99 -7.34
CA LEU A 134 2.71 7.22 -7.63
C LEU A 134 2.90 8.13 -8.85
N GLU A 135 2.14 7.95 -9.92
CA GLU A 135 2.22 8.82 -11.10
C GLU A 135 1.79 10.25 -10.77
N THR A 136 0.79 10.45 -9.91
CA THR A 136 0.40 11.78 -9.45
C THR A 136 1.56 12.46 -8.72
N LEU A 137 2.26 11.75 -7.85
CA LEU A 137 3.43 12.28 -7.15
C LEU A 137 4.59 12.52 -8.13
N ILE A 138 4.93 11.54 -8.97
CA ILE A 138 6.04 11.63 -9.92
C ILE A 138 5.84 12.77 -10.90
N LEU A 139 4.63 12.93 -11.47
CA LEU A 139 4.35 13.95 -12.48
C LEU A 139 4.05 15.32 -11.86
N GLY A 140 3.59 15.37 -10.62
CA GLY A 140 3.25 16.61 -9.91
C GLY A 140 4.42 17.36 -9.29
N ARG A 141 5.63 16.75 -9.24
CA ARG A 141 6.80 17.43 -8.65
C ARG A 141 7.44 18.41 -9.63
N ASP A 142 7.75 19.62 -9.14
CA ASP A 142 8.46 20.64 -9.90
C ASP A 142 9.96 20.33 -9.92
N LEU A 143 10.42 19.77 -11.03
CA LEU A 143 11.82 19.49 -11.30
C LEU A 143 12.30 20.26 -12.52
N GLN A 144 13.53 20.76 -12.47
CA GLN A 144 14.18 21.50 -13.56
C GLN A 144 15.07 20.56 -14.39
N PRO A 145 15.35 20.90 -15.65
CA PRO A 145 16.34 20.17 -16.45
C PRO A 145 17.68 20.03 -15.71
N GLY A 146 18.18 18.80 -15.62
CA GLY A 146 19.41 18.47 -14.89
C GLY A 146 19.22 18.09 -13.42
N ASP A 147 18.03 18.30 -12.82
CA ASP A 147 17.73 17.77 -11.49
C ASP A 147 17.78 16.23 -11.50
N GLU A 148 18.32 15.66 -10.44
CA GLU A 148 18.54 14.23 -10.34
C GLU A 148 17.50 13.58 -9.42
N VAL A 149 16.98 12.44 -9.88
CA VAL A 149 16.14 11.51 -9.10
C VAL A 149 16.89 10.22 -8.92
N LEU A 150 17.05 9.78 -7.67
CA LEU A 150 17.67 8.49 -7.33
C LEU A 150 16.60 7.43 -7.11
N VAL A 151 16.80 6.29 -7.74
CA VAL A 151 15.98 5.08 -7.59
C VAL A 151 16.89 3.85 -7.52
N THR A 152 16.37 2.70 -7.16
CA THR A 152 17.12 1.45 -7.34
C THR A 152 16.79 0.80 -8.68
N ASN A 153 17.68 -0.03 -9.19
CA ASN A 153 17.40 -0.88 -10.34
C ASN A 153 16.36 -1.98 -10.06
N GLN A 154 15.88 -2.08 -8.82
CA GLN A 154 14.81 -2.98 -8.40
C GLN A 154 13.49 -2.26 -8.10
N ASN A 155 13.39 -0.96 -8.38
CA ASN A 155 12.12 -0.27 -8.36
C ASN A 155 11.17 -0.89 -9.40
N TYR A 156 9.87 -0.79 -9.13
CA TYR A 156 8.86 -1.35 -10.02
C TYR A 156 8.97 -0.75 -11.44
N GLY A 157 9.12 -1.61 -12.45
CA GLY A 157 9.46 -1.21 -13.82
C GLY A 157 8.50 -0.19 -14.44
N ARG A 158 7.21 -0.21 -14.07
CA ARG A 158 6.25 0.79 -14.56
C ARG A 158 6.56 2.20 -14.03
N MET A 159 7.00 2.31 -12.79
CA MET A 159 7.38 3.60 -12.21
C MET A 159 8.71 4.10 -12.81
N LEU A 160 9.65 3.20 -13.07
CA LEU A 160 10.86 3.58 -13.83
C LEU A 160 10.50 4.15 -15.20
N THR A 161 9.54 3.56 -15.92
CA THR A 161 9.05 4.08 -17.20
C THR A 161 8.45 5.48 -17.07
N THR A 162 7.74 5.78 -15.97
CA THR A 162 7.19 7.12 -15.71
C THR A 162 8.31 8.15 -15.50
N TRP A 163 9.35 7.81 -14.74
CA TRP A 163 10.53 8.66 -14.61
C TRP A 163 11.29 8.85 -15.94
N GLU A 164 11.44 7.79 -16.73
CA GLU A 164 12.04 7.88 -18.06
C GLU A 164 11.24 8.80 -19.00
N GLN A 165 9.91 8.85 -18.85
CA GLN A 165 9.10 9.80 -19.59
C GLN A 165 9.48 11.25 -19.21
N ARG A 166 9.69 11.53 -17.90
CA ARG A 166 10.14 12.84 -17.44
C ARG A 166 11.54 13.18 -17.93
N VAL A 167 12.47 12.20 -17.96
CA VAL A 167 13.80 12.39 -18.57
C VAL A 167 13.65 12.89 -20.01
N ARG A 168 12.83 12.20 -20.82
CA ARG A 168 12.62 12.55 -22.22
C ARG A 168 11.91 13.89 -22.44
N ARG A 169 10.97 14.25 -21.59
CA ARG A 169 10.14 15.44 -21.75
C ARG A 169 10.71 16.69 -21.08
N GLN A 170 11.36 16.54 -19.95
CA GLN A 170 11.75 17.65 -19.08
C GLN A 170 13.27 17.73 -18.86
N GLY A 171 14.04 16.76 -19.34
CA GLY A 171 15.49 16.77 -19.23
C GLY A 171 16.02 16.53 -17.81
N ILE A 172 15.24 15.95 -16.92
CA ILE A 172 15.75 15.51 -15.62
C ILE A 172 16.70 14.31 -15.79
N VAL A 173 17.44 13.97 -14.76
CA VAL A 173 18.37 12.85 -14.75
C VAL A 173 17.88 11.75 -13.81
N LEU A 174 17.56 10.58 -14.34
CA LEU A 174 17.23 9.39 -13.56
C LEU A 174 18.51 8.60 -13.27
N LYS A 175 18.89 8.50 -12.00
CA LYS A 175 20.03 7.70 -11.53
C LYS A 175 19.53 6.42 -10.88
N GLN A 176 19.85 5.29 -11.48
CA GLN A 176 19.53 3.98 -10.92
C GLN A 176 20.75 3.44 -10.18
N VAL A 177 20.61 3.20 -8.87
CA VAL A 177 21.65 2.56 -8.06
C VAL A 177 21.37 1.06 -7.93
N SER A 178 22.43 0.29 -7.87
CA SER A 178 22.38 -1.16 -7.68
C SER A 178 22.90 -1.54 -6.30
N PHE A 179 22.41 -2.62 -5.74
CA PHE A 179 22.86 -3.15 -4.47
C PHE A 179 23.02 -4.68 -4.52
N ASP A 180 23.88 -5.22 -3.68
CA ASP A 180 24.01 -6.67 -3.53
C ASP A 180 22.81 -7.23 -2.76
N VAL A 181 22.11 -8.16 -3.39
CA VAL A 181 20.89 -8.80 -2.83
C VAL A 181 21.18 -10.01 -1.93
N LYS A 182 22.43 -10.48 -1.89
CA LYS A 182 22.75 -11.71 -1.15
C LYS A 182 22.79 -11.50 0.36
N ASN A 183 23.41 -10.39 0.81
CA ASN A 183 23.56 -10.09 2.24
C ASN A 183 23.43 -8.58 2.52
N PRO A 184 22.33 -7.91 2.18
CA PRO A 184 22.18 -6.49 2.39
C PRO A 184 21.92 -6.19 3.86
N THR A 185 22.80 -5.42 4.50
CA THR A 185 22.55 -4.85 5.82
C THR A 185 21.78 -3.53 5.68
N PRO A 186 21.00 -3.10 6.69
CA PRO A 186 20.32 -1.80 6.65
C PRO A 186 21.27 -0.64 6.36
N ASP A 187 22.42 -0.57 7.03
CA ASP A 187 23.40 0.50 6.82
C ASP A 187 23.98 0.50 5.39
N TYR A 188 24.25 -0.69 4.85
CA TYR A 188 24.71 -0.82 3.48
C TYR A 188 23.68 -0.28 2.48
N LEU A 189 22.39 -0.59 2.68
CA LEU A 189 21.31 -0.11 1.81
C LEU A 189 21.16 1.41 1.88
N VAL A 190 21.30 2.03 3.04
CA VAL A 190 21.33 3.50 3.19
C VAL A 190 22.57 4.08 2.49
N ASP A 191 23.72 3.46 2.64
CA ASP A 191 24.99 3.91 2.05
C ASP A 191 24.97 3.88 0.52
N VAL A 192 24.23 2.95 -0.09
CA VAL A 192 24.03 2.90 -1.54
C VAL A 192 23.44 4.23 -2.06
N PHE A 193 22.39 4.73 -1.41
CA PHE A 193 21.83 6.03 -1.75
C PHE A 193 22.78 7.18 -1.38
N ARG A 194 23.32 7.17 -0.15
CA ARG A 194 24.20 8.24 0.34
C ARG A 194 25.39 8.53 -0.59
N LYS A 195 26.03 7.48 -1.13
CA LYS A 195 27.14 7.60 -2.09
C LYS A 195 26.75 8.11 -3.46
N ALA A 196 25.49 7.95 -3.84
CA ALA A 196 24.98 8.37 -5.14
C ALA A 196 24.47 9.82 -5.16
N ILE A 197 24.22 10.42 -3.99
CA ILE A 197 23.74 11.80 -3.85
C ILE A 197 24.76 12.79 -4.43
N THR A 198 24.26 13.78 -5.15
CA THR A 198 25.01 14.95 -5.64
C THR A 198 24.27 16.24 -5.28
N PRO A 199 24.86 17.42 -5.47
CA PRO A 199 24.14 18.69 -5.27
C PRO A 199 22.89 18.87 -6.14
N ARG A 200 22.73 18.07 -7.19
CA ARG A 200 21.56 18.10 -8.08
C ARG A 200 20.47 17.10 -7.68
N THR A 201 20.74 16.22 -6.73
CA THR A 201 19.75 15.25 -6.26
C THR A 201 18.60 15.97 -5.54
N LYS A 202 17.38 15.79 -6.03
CA LYS A 202 16.16 16.41 -5.49
C LYS A 202 15.22 15.42 -4.86
N ILE A 203 15.16 14.20 -5.39
CA ILE A 203 14.24 13.16 -4.95
C ILE A 203 14.97 11.82 -4.82
N ILE A 204 14.63 11.08 -3.78
CA ILE A 204 14.94 9.66 -3.64
C ILE A 204 13.64 8.89 -3.59
N GLU A 205 13.34 8.10 -4.62
CA GLU A 205 12.24 7.14 -4.56
C GLU A 205 12.75 5.79 -4.05
N VAL A 206 12.29 5.38 -2.88
CA VAL A 206 12.65 4.11 -2.26
C VAL A 206 11.45 3.18 -2.18
N THR A 207 11.57 1.99 -2.78
CA THR A 207 10.57 0.93 -2.65
C THR A 207 10.76 0.23 -1.31
N HIS A 208 9.73 0.26 -0.43
CA HIS A 208 9.84 -0.35 0.91
C HIS A 208 10.14 -1.85 0.83
N ILE A 209 9.38 -2.58 0.00
CA ILE A 209 9.60 -4.01 -0.25
C ILE A 209 9.64 -4.22 -1.76
N THR A 210 10.79 -4.63 -2.29
CA THR A 210 10.95 -4.82 -3.73
C THR A 210 10.18 -6.04 -4.22
N ASN A 211 9.49 -5.92 -5.34
CA ASN A 211 8.73 -7.03 -5.91
C ASN A 211 9.61 -8.13 -6.54
N LEU A 212 10.85 -7.81 -6.91
CA LEU A 212 11.77 -8.76 -7.55
C LEU A 212 12.43 -9.72 -6.56
N THR A 213 12.85 -9.20 -5.41
CA THR A 213 13.66 -9.97 -4.46
C THR A 213 13.05 -10.07 -3.06
N GLY A 214 11.98 -9.30 -2.78
CA GLY A 214 11.41 -9.20 -1.43
C GLY A 214 12.29 -8.45 -0.44
N GLN A 215 13.34 -7.75 -0.94
CA GLN A 215 14.21 -6.96 -0.07
C GLN A 215 13.41 -5.86 0.64
N ILE A 216 13.51 -5.83 1.96
CA ILE A 216 12.92 -4.78 2.79
C ILE A 216 13.97 -3.69 3.01
N PHE A 217 13.69 -2.48 2.53
CA PHE A 217 14.54 -1.32 2.74
C PHE A 217 14.31 -0.66 4.10
N PRO A 218 15.35 -0.13 4.75
CA PRO A 218 15.23 0.67 5.98
C PRO A 218 14.73 2.09 5.64
N VAL A 219 13.47 2.20 5.21
CA VAL A 219 12.89 3.43 4.63
C VAL A 219 13.06 4.62 5.54
N LYS A 220 12.82 4.46 6.87
CA LYS A 220 12.99 5.56 7.81
C LYS A 220 14.41 6.12 7.80
N GLN A 221 15.42 5.25 7.80
CA GLN A 221 16.82 5.69 7.78
C GLN A 221 17.20 6.38 6.45
N VAL A 222 16.62 5.92 5.33
CA VAL A 222 16.80 6.58 4.03
C VAL A 222 16.17 7.96 4.03
N ILE A 223 14.95 8.09 4.57
CA ILE A 223 14.23 9.36 4.69
C ILE A 223 15.00 10.34 5.57
N ASP A 224 15.41 9.92 6.77
CA ASP A 224 16.16 10.75 7.69
C ASP A 224 17.45 11.29 7.01
N MET A 225 18.20 10.42 6.35
CA MET A 225 19.40 10.78 5.60
C MET A 225 19.14 11.74 4.42
N ALA A 226 18.02 11.58 3.73
CA ALA A 226 17.61 12.44 2.61
C ALA A 226 17.21 13.83 3.12
N HIS A 227 16.38 13.90 4.15
CA HIS A 227 15.92 15.15 4.73
C HIS A 227 17.04 15.99 5.34
N GLU A 228 18.07 15.38 5.95
CA GLU A 228 19.28 16.07 6.43
C GLU A 228 20.00 16.85 5.30
N LYS A 229 19.75 16.46 4.05
CA LYS A 229 20.36 17.07 2.85
C LYS A 229 19.37 17.91 2.05
N GLY A 230 18.14 18.12 2.55
CA GLY A 230 17.08 18.85 1.85
C GLY A 230 16.57 18.11 0.61
N ILE A 231 16.64 16.78 0.60
CA ILE A 231 16.17 15.91 -0.48
C ILE A 231 14.83 15.29 -0.05
N GLU A 232 13.86 15.27 -0.97
CA GLU A 232 12.55 14.61 -0.78
C GLU A 232 12.62 13.09 -1.00
#